data_01fd5d5f6fc839ad8c89896dbb1b42ab
#
_entry.id   01fd5d5f6fc839ad8c89896dbb1b42ab
#
_cell.length_a   1.000
_cell.length_b   1.000
_cell.length_c   1.000
_cell.angle_alpha   90.00
_cell.angle_beta   90.00
_cell.angle_gamma   90.00
#
_symmetry.space_group_name_H-M   'P 1'
#
loop_
_entity.id
_entity.type
_entity.pdbx_description
1 polymer ?
#
loop_
_entity_poly.entity_id
_entity_poly.type
_entity_poly.pdbx_seq_one_letter_code
_entity_poly.pdbx_strand_id
1 'polypeptide(L)'
;MCDKTMENYKPNMFQLQCLKALEIQIEEGKGYNEAEIGRKMQVNRSTISRCFKRYREEWFLEDKGFTRKGAEFLEYYKMIESDLYHYFASIGINEQQQRQAVTGVFDTADI
;
A
#
# COMPACT_ATOMS: atom_id res chain seq x y z
N MET A 1 0.89 -23.34 -5.67
CA MET A 1 -0.22 -23.05 -4.79
C MET A 1 -0.05 -21.79 -4.01
N CYS A 2 1.14 -21.49 -3.62
CA CYS A 2 1.37 -20.29 -2.86
C CYS A 2 1.04 -19.04 -3.61
N ASP A 3 1.10 -19.09 -4.92
CA ASP A 3 0.88 -17.90 -5.73
C ASP A 3 -0.55 -17.43 -5.71
N LYS A 4 -1.47 -18.30 -5.33
CA LYS A 4 -2.86 -17.89 -5.25
C LYS A 4 -3.08 -16.78 -4.26
N THR A 5 -2.36 -16.80 -3.15
CA THR A 5 -2.49 -15.77 -2.15
C THR A 5 -2.10 -14.42 -2.72
N MET A 6 -0.97 -14.36 -3.42
CA MET A 6 -0.55 -13.11 -4.04
C MET A 6 -1.47 -12.66 -5.16
N GLU A 7 -1.93 -13.61 -5.97
CA GLU A 7 -2.81 -13.27 -7.09
C GLU A 7 -4.13 -12.69 -6.62
N ASN A 8 -4.66 -13.23 -5.51
CA ASN A 8 -5.96 -12.83 -5.04
C ASN A 8 -5.91 -11.68 -4.05
N TYR A 9 -4.73 -11.30 -3.62
CA TYR A 9 -4.58 -10.27 -2.62
C TYR A 9 -4.15 -8.97 -3.28
N LYS A 10 -5.10 -8.06 -3.44
CA LYS A 10 -4.83 -6.74 -3.97
C LYS A 10 -5.08 -5.73 -2.87
N PRO A 11 -4.15 -4.81 -2.59
CA PRO A 11 -4.41 -3.79 -1.58
C PRO A 11 -5.40 -2.77 -2.12
N ASN A 12 -6.25 -2.23 -1.25
CA ASN A 12 -6.98 -1.03 -1.61
C ASN A 12 -6.05 0.17 -1.44
N MET A 13 -6.52 1.35 -1.78
CA MET A 13 -5.66 2.54 -1.75
C MET A 13 -5.18 2.83 -0.33
N PHE A 14 -6.05 2.70 0.67
CA PHE A 14 -5.65 2.93 2.06
C PHE A 14 -4.52 1.98 2.48
N GLN A 15 -4.68 0.70 2.16
CA GLN A 15 -3.68 -0.30 2.50
C GLN A 15 -2.35 -0.03 1.80
N LEU A 16 -2.39 0.36 0.54
CA LEU A 16 -1.17 0.69 -0.18
C LEU A 16 -0.48 1.89 0.45
N GLN A 17 -1.24 2.92 0.82
CA GLN A 17 -0.65 4.10 1.44
C GLN A 17 -0.03 3.76 2.80
N CYS A 18 -0.63 2.86 3.55
CA CYS A 18 -0.04 2.41 4.81
C CYS A 18 1.30 1.72 4.59
N LEU A 19 1.39 0.86 3.59
CA LEU A 19 2.66 0.20 3.29
C LEU A 19 3.71 1.19 2.82
N LYS A 20 3.33 2.18 2.02
CA LYS A 20 4.26 3.21 1.58
C LYS A 20 4.75 4.03 2.76
N ALA A 21 3.87 4.35 3.71
CA ALA A 21 4.26 5.07 4.91
C ALA A 21 5.27 4.27 5.74
N LEU A 22 5.06 2.96 5.85
CA LEU A 22 6.01 2.11 6.56
C LEU A 22 7.36 2.07 5.85
N GLU A 23 7.35 2.00 4.54
CA GLU A 23 8.60 2.01 3.79
C GLU A 23 9.40 3.27 4.07
N ILE A 24 8.72 4.42 4.10
CA ILE A 24 9.38 5.68 4.38
C ILE A 24 9.96 5.70 5.79
N GLN A 25 9.22 5.18 6.77
CA GLN A 25 9.73 5.10 8.14
C GLN A 25 11.03 4.29 8.22
N ILE A 26 11.03 3.17 7.55
CA ILE A 26 12.20 2.28 7.56
C ILE A 26 13.38 2.97 6.88
N GLU A 27 13.15 3.61 5.75
CA GLU A 27 14.20 4.32 5.03
C GLU A 27 14.77 5.49 5.83
N GLU A 28 13.93 6.11 6.65
CA GLU A 28 14.37 7.22 7.49
C GLU A 28 15.03 6.75 8.78
N GLY A 29 15.14 5.44 8.97
CA GLY A 29 15.79 4.89 10.16
C GLY A 29 14.91 4.90 11.40
N LYS A 30 13.62 5.15 11.24
CA LYS A 30 12.70 5.22 12.38
C LYS A 30 12.12 3.86 12.78
N GLY A 31 12.31 2.86 11.94
CA GLY A 31 11.82 1.52 12.22
C GLY A 31 10.32 1.40 12.08
N TYR A 32 9.75 0.45 12.79
CA TYR A 32 8.33 0.13 12.70
C TYR A 32 7.57 0.85 13.82
N ASN A 33 6.72 1.79 13.46
CA ASN A 33 5.97 2.58 14.44
C ASN A 33 4.54 2.83 13.98
N GLU A 34 3.61 1.98 14.45
CA GLU A 34 2.21 2.06 14.04
C GLU A 34 1.55 3.35 14.47
N ALA A 35 1.91 3.86 15.64
CA ALA A 35 1.30 5.08 16.16
C ALA A 35 1.61 6.28 15.25
N GLU A 36 2.84 6.36 14.78
CA GLU A 36 3.22 7.45 13.90
C GLU A 36 2.56 7.34 12.53
N ILE A 37 2.45 6.12 12.01
CA ILE A 37 1.74 5.91 10.74
C ILE A 37 0.28 6.32 10.90
N GLY A 38 -0.33 5.97 12.03
CA GLY A 38 -1.70 6.38 12.31
C GLY A 38 -1.87 7.89 12.29
N ARG A 39 -0.93 8.61 12.90
CA ARG A 39 -0.98 10.07 12.88
C ARG A 39 -0.87 10.61 11.46
N LYS A 40 0.06 10.07 10.68
CA LYS A 40 0.23 10.50 9.29
C LYS A 40 -1.00 10.24 8.43
N MET A 41 -1.63 9.10 8.66
CA MET A 41 -2.81 8.69 7.89
C MET A 41 -4.11 9.26 8.47
N GLN A 42 -4.02 9.91 9.63
CA GLN A 42 -5.16 10.49 10.34
C GLN A 42 -6.20 9.45 10.70
N VAL A 43 -5.73 8.32 11.19
CA VAL A 43 -6.58 7.22 11.65
C VAL A 43 -6.06 6.70 12.98
N ASN A 44 -6.87 5.90 13.66
CA ASN A 44 -6.47 5.31 14.92
C ASN A 44 -5.39 4.26 14.71
N ARG A 45 -4.52 4.12 15.72
CA ARG A 45 -3.47 3.10 15.69
C ARG A 45 -4.05 1.70 15.48
N SER A 46 -5.23 1.44 16.05
CA SER A 46 -5.84 0.11 15.92
C SER A 46 -6.17 -0.21 14.46
N THR A 47 -6.54 0.79 13.67
CA THR A 47 -6.79 0.59 12.24
C THR A 47 -5.51 0.17 11.53
N ILE A 48 -4.41 0.86 11.84
CA ILE A 48 -3.11 0.52 11.25
C ILE A 48 -2.68 -0.88 11.70
N SER A 49 -2.89 -1.18 12.97
CA SER A 49 -2.50 -2.47 13.52
C SER A 49 -3.22 -3.62 12.82
N ARG A 50 -4.52 -3.45 12.55
CA ARG A 50 -5.29 -4.48 11.84
C ARG A 50 -4.80 -4.65 10.41
N CYS A 51 -4.46 -3.55 9.74
CA CYS A 51 -3.94 -3.62 8.39
C CYS A 51 -2.64 -4.40 8.35
N PHE A 52 -1.73 -4.09 9.25
CA PHE A 52 -0.42 -4.75 9.26
C PHE A 52 -0.49 -6.19 9.77
N LYS A 53 -1.45 -6.49 10.64
CA LYS A 53 -1.66 -7.87 11.06
C LYS A 53 -1.96 -8.76 9.86
N ARG A 54 -2.80 -8.28 8.97
CA ARG A 54 -3.13 -9.03 7.76
C ARG A 54 -1.89 -9.24 6.89
N TYR A 55 -1.05 -8.22 6.76
CA TYR A 55 0.17 -8.34 5.98
C TYR A 55 1.16 -9.30 6.61
N ARG A 56 1.20 -9.38 7.93
CA ARG A 56 2.03 -10.37 8.61
C ARG A 56 1.51 -11.77 8.34
N GLU A 57 0.21 -11.95 8.35
CA GLU A 57 -0.38 -13.26 8.07
C GLU A 57 -0.07 -13.74 6.67
N GLU A 58 0.11 -12.82 5.73
CA GLU A 58 0.45 -13.16 4.36
C GLU A 58 1.94 -13.20 4.10
N TRP A 59 2.75 -13.07 5.17
CA TRP A 59 4.21 -13.12 5.06
C TRP A 59 4.80 -11.97 4.26
N PHE A 60 4.10 -10.84 4.20
CA PHE A 60 4.65 -9.61 3.60
C PHE A 60 5.46 -8.80 4.60
N LEU A 61 5.17 -8.95 5.89
CA LEU A 61 5.86 -8.23 6.95
C LEU A 61 6.38 -9.19 7.99
N GLU A 62 7.49 -8.82 8.62
CA GLU A 62 8.02 -9.46 9.80
C GLU A 62 8.25 -8.38 10.85
N ASP A 63 8.84 -8.76 11.97
CA ASP A 63 8.90 -7.86 13.14
C ASP A 63 9.49 -6.50 12.85
N LYS A 64 10.46 -6.42 11.96
CA LYS A 64 11.19 -5.17 11.75
C LYS A 64 10.97 -4.54 10.40
N GLY A 65 10.12 -5.10 9.58
CA GLY A 65 9.88 -4.50 8.28
C GLY A 65 9.39 -5.50 7.26
N PHE A 66 9.76 -5.25 6.02
CA PHE A 66 9.27 -6.08 4.91
C PHE A 66 10.08 -7.34 4.76
N THR A 67 9.39 -8.45 4.50
CA THR A 67 10.05 -9.62 3.95
C THR A 67 10.40 -9.35 2.50
N ARG A 68 11.18 -10.24 1.88
CA ARG A 68 11.45 -10.10 0.46
C ARG A 68 10.17 -10.14 -0.35
N LYS A 69 9.26 -11.06 0.02
CA LYS A 69 7.96 -11.15 -0.64
C LYS A 69 7.17 -9.85 -0.50
N GLY A 70 7.20 -9.26 0.70
CA GLY A 70 6.49 -8.00 0.94
C GLY A 70 7.09 -6.84 0.17
N ALA A 71 8.41 -6.77 0.10
CA ALA A 71 9.06 -5.72 -0.66
C ALA A 71 8.70 -5.80 -2.14
N GLU A 72 8.69 -7.01 -2.69
CA GLU A 72 8.32 -7.20 -4.09
C GLU A 72 6.85 -6.86 -4.33
N PHE A 73 5.98 -7.24 -3.39
CA PHE A 73 4.57 -6.91 -3.45
C PHE A 73 4.38 -5.39 -3.48
N LEU A 74 5.05 -4.68 -2.59
CA LEU A 74 4.94 -3.23 -2.53
C LEU A 74 5.44 -2.57 -3.81
N GLU A 75 6.59 -3.00 -4.31
CA GLU A 75 7.13 -2.42 -5.54
C GLU A 75 6.20 -2.63 -6.73
N TYR A 76 5.59 -3.80 -6.81
CA TYR A 76 4.65 -4.10 -7.88
C TYR A 76 3.47 -3.13 -7.86
N TYR A 77 2.87 -2.91 -6.69
CA TYR A 77 1.70 -2.04 -6.60
C TYR A 77 2.06 -0.57 -6.67
N LYS A 78 3.24 -0.18 -6.24
CA LYS A 78 3.73 1.18 -6.47
C LYS A 78 3.89 1.44 -7.98
N MET A 79 4.38 0.46 -8.71
CA MET A 79 4.51 0.60 -10.15
C MET A 79 3.16 0.75 -10.82
N ILE A 80 2.18 -0.06 -10.42
CA ILE A 80 0.83 0.06 -10.95
C ILE A 80 0.25 1.43 -10.65
N GLU A 81 0.42 1.91 -9.42
CA GLU A 81 -0.06 3.23 -9.05
C GLU A 81 0.55 4.30 -9.96
N SER A 82 1.85 4.25 -10.14
CA SER A 82 2.56 5.22 -10.97
C SER A 82 2.09 5.17 -12.41
N ASP A 83 1.92 3.97 -12.95
CA ASP A 83 1.47 3.80 -14.33
C ASP A 83 0.06 4.37 -14.52
N LEU A 84 -0.81 4.16 -13.54
CA LEU A 84 -2.16 4.71 -13.61
C LEU A 84 -2.14 6.24 -13.60
N TYR A 85 -1.32 6.84 -12.76
CA TYR A 85 -1.19 8.29 -12.76
C TYR A 85 -0.69 8.81 -14.09
N HIS A 86 0.32 8.16 -14.65
CA HIS A 86 0.83 8.57 -15.96
C HIS A 86 -0.25 8.45 -17.05
N TYR A 87 -1.00 7.36 -17.01
CA TYR A 87 -2.06 7.17 -18.01
C TYR A 87 -3.11 8.28 -17.90
N PHE A 88 -3.61 8.54 -16.70
CA PHE A 88 -4.66 9.55 -16.54
C PHE A 88 -4.15 10.95 -16.83
N ALA A 89 -2.89 11.23 -16.52
CA ALA A 89 -2.29 12.51 -16.90
C ALA A 89 -2.21 12.65 -18.42
N SER A 90 -1.88 11.57 -19.12
CA SER A 90 -1.70 11.61 -20.56
C SER A 90 -2.99 11.90 -21.32
N ILE A 91 -4.14 11.59 -20.73
CA ILE A 91 -5.43 11.89 -21.36
C ILE A 91 -6.04 13.20 -20.87
N GLY A 92 -5.24 14.02 -20.17
CA GLY A 92 -5.65 15.38 -19.84
C GLY A 92 -6.45 15.56 -18.57
N ILE A 93 -6.46 14.55 -17.68
CA ILE A 93 -7.19 14.63 -16.43
C ILE A 93 -6.34 15.40 -15.42
N ASN A 94 -6.96 16.35 -14.65
CA ASN A 94 -6.21 17.15 -13.70
C ASN A 94 -5.81 16.32 -12.48
N GLU A 95 -4.91 16.87 -11.65
CA GLU A 95 -4.34 16.12 -10.53
C GLU A 95 -5.37 15.58 -9.56
N GLN A 96 -6.37 16.38 -9.21
CA GLN A 96 -7.39 15.95 -8.28
C GLN A 96 -8.20 14.78 -8.85
N GLN A 97 -8.58 14.89 -10.11
CA GLN A 97 -9.31 13.83 -10.78
C GLN A 97 -8.44 12.60 -11.00
N GLN A 98 -7.14 12.77 -11.22
CA GLN A 98 -6.21 11.65 -11.29
C GLN A 98 -6.22 10.86 -9.98
N ARG A 99 -6.14 11.55 -8.85
CA ARG A 99 -6.16 10.87 -7.55
C ARG A 99 -7.45 10.10 -7.35
N GLN A 100 -8.59 10.70 -7.71
CA GLN A 100 -9.87 10.03 -7.59
C GLN A 100 -9.94 8.79 -8.48
N ALA A 101 -9.45 8.90 -9.71
CA ALA A 101 -9.50 7.79 -10.64
C ALA A 101 -8.60 6.64 -10.21
N VAL A 102 -7.38 6.95 -9.77
CA VAL A 102 -6.45 5.92 -9.31
C VAL A 102 -7.00 5.24 -8.07
N THR A 103 -7.51 6.01 -7.12
CA THR A 103 -8.14 5.46 -5.92
C THR A 103 -9.29 4.53 -6.29
N GLY A 104 -10.11 4.94 -7.25
CA GLY A 104 -11.23 4.12 -7.70
C GLY A 104 -10.78 2.79 -8.28
N VAL A 105 -9.71 2.79 -9.05
CA VAL A 105 -9.19 1.53 -9.60
C VAL A 105 -8.75 0.59 -8.48
N PHE A 106 -8.03 1.12 -7.47
CA PHE A 106 -7.57 0.28 -6.37
C PHE A 106 -8.73 -0.19 -5.48
N ASP A 107 -9.73 0.66 -5.26
CA ASP A 107 -10.75 0.36 -4.26
C ASP A 107 -11.91 -0.47 -4.81
N THR A 108 -12.18 -0.36 -6.10
CA THR A 108 -13.37 -1.00 -6.66
C THR A 108 -13.08 -2.15 -7.59
N ALA A 109 -11.84 -2.30 -8.00
CA ALA A 109 -11.54 -3.34 -8.98
C ALA A 109 -11.52 -4.68 -8.31
N ASP A 110 -12.54 -5.42 -8.59
CA ASP A 110 -12.65 -6.75 -8.14
C ASP A 110 -12.17 -7.70 -9.17
N ILE A 111 -11.36 -7.27 -9.94
CA ILE A 111 -11.02 -7.93 -11.14
C ILE A 111 -9.98 -8.97 -10.94
#